data_53f853d5e08ebcc510184f4fc192c0b1
#
_entry.id   53f853d5e08ebcc510184f4fc192c0b1
#
_cell.length_a   1.000
_cell.length_b   1.000
_cell.length_c   1.000
_cell.angle_alpha   90.00
_cell.angle_beta   90.00
_cell.angle_gamma   90.00
#
_symmetry.space_group_name_H-M   'P 1'
#
loop_
_entity.id
_entity.type
_entity.pdbx_description
1 polymer ?
#
loop_
_entity_poly.entity_id
_entity_poly.type
_entity_poly.pdbx_seq_one_letter_code
_entity_poly.pdbx_strand_id
1 'polypeptide(L)'
;MKTLSAVLEQLNTPLKIHKLTLPGLKPGQVLVKVAYSGICHSQLLEIQGKRGDDKYLPHTLGHEGSGIVLEIGDNVKKVKPGDHVVLSWIKGTGMDVPSTTYQSPEGPINSGAISTFMYHTITCENRLTPIPDTMPLREAALLGCAIPTGAGIVLNAIQNPLNSSIAIFGIGGVGLSALLAAKMIGTTVIIAIDVLDQKLEHAIRLGATHTINAKKQNVLSNIMKITNNHGVDYAIESAGKKDSMETAFQSVCDNGGLCIIAGNLPHGEKISINPFDLIKGKQIVGTWGGETQPDNDIPMYIDFFLSNKLNLKKMIGQTYKLEEINNAFNALEKGSEGRILINMTE
;
A
#
# COMPACT_ATOMS: atom_id res chain seq x y z
N MET A 1 -13.75 -27.00 -4.27
CA MET A 1 -12.29 -26.77 -4.46
C MET A 1 -11.63 -26.53 -3.11
N LYS A 2 -10.31 -26.82 -2.95
CA LYS A 2 -9.54 -26.52 -1.74
C LYS A 2 -8.39 -25.58 -2.07
N THR A 3 -7.99 -24.72 -1.13
CA THR A 3 -6.87 -23.79 -1.25
C THR A 3 -6.05 -23.75 0.02
N LEU A 4 -4.76 -23.39 -0.07
CA LEU A 4 -3.96 -23.01 1.09
C LEU A 4 -4.08 -21.52 1.32
N SER A 5 -4.13 -21.12 2.59
CA SER A 5 -4.23 -19.74 3.03
C SER A 5 -3.47 -19.52 4.33
N ALA A 6 -2.85 -18.36 4.46
CA ALA A 6 -2.38 -17.88 5.74
C ALA A 6 -3.56 -17.28 6.53
N VAL A 7 -3.74 -17.73 7.77
CA VAL A 7 -4.86 -17.38 8.65
C VAL A 7 -4.33 -16.76 9.93
N LEU A 8 -4.91 -15.65 10.34
CA LEU A 8 -4.76 -15.07 11.68
C LEU A 8 -5.80 -15.68 12.59
N GLU A 9 -5.36 -16.57 13.47
CA GLU A 9 -6.25 -17.21 14.45
C GLU A 9 -6.41 -16.39 15.72
N GLN A 10 -5.32 -15.72 16.12
CA GLN A 10 -5.24 -14.96 17.34
C GLN A 10 -4.25 -13.81 17.18
N LEU A 11 -4.56 -12.65 17.75
CA LEU A 11 -3.65 -11.50 17.76
C LEU A 11 -2.32 -11.83 18.45
N ASN A 12 -1.25 -11.20 17.99
CA ASN A 12 0.12 -11.36 18.49
C ASN A 12 0.67 -12.79 18.33
N THR A 13 0.14 -13.58 17.39
CA THR A 13 0.65 -14.91 17.05
C THR A 13 1.05 -14.97 15.58
N PRO A 14 1.99 -15.87 15.21
CA PRO A 14 2.31 -16.11 13.82
C PRO A 14 1.08 -16.59 13.03
N LEU A 15 1.01 -16.21 11.76
CA LEU A 15 -0.01 -16.75 10.84
C LEU A 15 0.19 -18.25 10.66
N LYS A 16 -0.93 -18.99 10.60
CA LYS A 16 -0.92 -20.42 10.32
C LYS A 16 -1.41 -20.72 8.91
N ILE A 17 -0.79 -21.71 8.28
CA ILE A 17 -1.22 -22.18 6.96
C ILE A 17 -2.32 -23.20 7.12
N HIS A 18 -3.51 -22.85 6.62
CA HIS A 18 -4.68 -23.72 6.62
C HIS A 18 -5.04 -24.20 5.22
N LYS A 19 -5.58 -25.41 5.13
CA LYS A 19 -6.22 -25.92 3.94
C LYS A 19 -7.72 -25.65 4.02
N LEU A 20 -8.18 -24.65 3.27
CA LEU A 20 -9.57 -24.18 3.29
C LEU A 20 -10.39 -24.77 2.14
N THR A 21 -11.67 -25.05 2.40
CA THR A 21 -12.65 -25.40 1.37
C THR A 21 -13.37 -24.13 0.92
N LEU A 22 -13.36 -23.89 -0.39
CA LEU A 22 -14.06 -22.77 -1.01
C LEU A 22 -15.55 -23.12 -1.14
N PRO A 23 -16.46 -22.19 -0.75
CA PRO A 23 -17.88 -22.35 -1.04
C PRO A 23 -18.17 -22.12 -2.54
N GLY A 24 -19.37 -22.43 -2.98
CA GLY A 24 -19.85 -21.99 -4.31
C GLY A 24 -19.96 -20.47 -4.40
N LEU A 25 -19.77 -19.95 -5.59
CA LEU A 25 -19.88 -18.52 -5.84
C LEU A 25 -21.32 -18.05 -5.69
N LYS A 26 -21.48 -16.90 -5.06
CA LYS A 26 -22.72 -16.13 -5.01
C LYS A 26 -22.76 -15.09 -6.14
N PRO A 27 -23.94 -14.54 -6.48
CA PRO A 27 -24.04 -13.43 -7.44
C PRO A 27 -23.08 -12.30 -7.08
N GLY A 28 -22.35 -11.77 -8.06
CA GLY A 28 -21.36 -10.70 -7.91
C GLY A 28 -19.99 -11.14 -7.39
N GLN A 29 -19.82 -12.42 -7.04
CA GLN A 29 -18.53 -12.96 -6.61
C GLN A 29 -17.69 -13.48 -7.78
N VAL A 30 -16.38 -13.43 -7.59
CA VAL A 30 -15.38 -13.87 -8.56
C VAL A 30 -14.35 -14.73 -7.86
N LEU A 31 -14.04 -15.89 -8.43
CA LEU A 31 -12.94 -16.76 -8.02
C LEU A 31 -11.68 -16.37 -8.78
N VAL A 32 -10.62 -16.04 -8.05
CA VAL A 32 -9.33 -15.63 -8.62
C VAL A 32 -8.23 -16.56 -8.12
N LYS A 33 -7.39 -17.06 -9.04
CA LYS A 33 -6.10 -17.67 -8.72
C LYS A 33 -5.10 -16.53 -8.51
N VAL A 34 -4.66 -16.35 -7.28
CA VAL A 34 -3.67 -15.31 -6.93
C VAL A 34 -2.31 -15.73 -7.48
N ALA A 35 -1.62 -14.81 -8.14
CA ALA A 35 -0.26 -15.03 -8.64
C ALA A 35 0.78 -14.42 -7.70
N TYR A 36 0.57 -13.18 -7.28
CA TYR A 36 1.43 -12.47 -6.34
C TYR A 36 0.61 -11.63 -5.37
N SER A 37 1.11 -11.51 -4.14
CA SER A 37 0.51 -10.65 -3.12
C SER A 37 1.60 -9.81 -2.44
N GLY A 38 1.32 -8.52 -2.21
CA GLY A 38 2.23 -7.65 -1.48
C GLY A 38 1.98 -7.68 0.03
N ILE A 39 3.04 -7.50 0.82
CA ILE A 39 2.96 -7.37 2.27
C ILE A 39 3.01 -5.91 2.70
N CYS A 40 2.05 -5.51 3.54
CA CYS A 40 1.89 -4.14 4.01
C CYS A 40 2.04 -4.02 5.53
N HIS A 41 2.55 -2.88 6.00
CA HIS A 41 2.63 -2.56 7.43
C HIS A 41 1.25 -2.51 8.12
N SER A 42 0.18 -2.17 7.39
CA SER A 42 -1.17 -2.20 7.95
C SER A 42 -1.58 -3.59 8.44
N GLN A 43 -1.12 -4.65 7.74
CA GLN A 43 -1.37 -6.03 8.13
C GLN A 43 -0.46 -6.47 9.28
N LEU A 44 0.77 -5.96 9.36
CA LEU A 44 1.62 -6.17 10.52
C LEU A 44 0.98 -5.56 11.79
N LEU A 45 0.42 -4.35 11.69
CA LEU A 45 -0.32 -3.73 12.79
C LEU A 45 -1.57 -4.54 13.17
N GLU A 46 -2.25 -5.15 12.21
CA GLU A 46 -3.39 -6.02 12.42
C GLU A 46 -2.99 -7.30 13.18
N ILE A 47 -1.98 -8.01 12.70
CA ILE A 47 -1.41 -9.20 13.37
C ILE A 47 -0.98 -8.87 14.81
N GLN A 48 -0.38 -7.70 15.03
CA GLN A 48 0.08 -7.23 16.34
C GLN A 48 -1.03 -6.65 17.23
N GLY A 49 -2.31 -6.74 16.85
CA GLY A 49 -3.43 -6.18 17.61
C GLY A 49 -3.41 -4.66 17.76
N LYS A 50 -2.57 -3.96 16.99
CA LYS A 50 -2.44 -2.50 17.05
C LYS A 50 -3.53 -1.74 16.30
N ARG A 51 -4.47 -2.44 15.68
CA ARG A 51 -5.66 -1.85 15.05
C ARG A 51 -6.90 -1.85 15.93
N GLY A 52 -6.76 -2.26 17.19
CA GLY A 52 -7.84 -2.46 18.16
C GLY A 52 -8.36 -3.91 18.15
N ASP A 53 -9.50 -4.12 18.82
CA ASP A 53 -10.11 -5.44 18.94
C ASP A 53 -10.55 -5.98 17.57
N ASP A 54 -10.22 -7.24 17.30
CA ASP A 54 -10.58 -7.92 16.06
C ASP A 54 -11.69 -8.97 16.31
N LYS A 55 -12.90 -8.56 16.02
CA LYS A 55 -14.10 -9.41 16.16
C LYS A 55 -14.29 -10.45 15.05
N TYR A 56 -13.41 -10.44 14.02
CA TYR A 56 -13.53 -11.32 12.86
C TYR A 56 -12.62 -12.54 12.94
N LEU A 57 -11.81 -12.66 13.98
CA LEU A 57 -10.95 -13.83 14.20
C LEU A 57 -11.75 -15.13 14.28
N PRO A 58 -11.26 -16.24 13.71
CA PRO A 58 -10.11 -16.33 12.80
C PRO A 58 -10.44 -15.86 11.39
N HIS A 59 -9.48 -15.22 10.71
CA HIS A 59 -9.70 -14.76 9.34
C HIS A 59 -8.44 -14.82 8.45
N THR A 60 -8.67 -14.76 7.13
CA THR A 60 -7.63 -14.64 6.11
C THR A 60 -7.21 -13.18 5.94
N LEU A 61 -5.98 -12.95 5.47
CA LEU A 61 -5.36 -11.63 5.29
C LEU A 61 -4.91 -11.40 3.83
N GLY A 62 -4.34 -10.23 3.61
CA GLY A 62 -3.87 -9.80 2.29
C GLY A 62 -4.85 -8.84 1.62
N HIS A 63 -4.36 -7.70 1.09
CA HIS A 63 -5.22 -6.67 0.52
C HIS A 63 -4.70 -6.06 -0.79
N GLU A 64 -3.60 -6.55 -1.30
CA GLU A 64 -3.08 -6.19 -2.61
C GLU A 64 -2.53 -7.42 -3.30
N GLY A 65 -2.76 -7.54 -4.59
CA GLY A 65 -2.26 -8.68 -5.36
C GLY A 65 -2.58 -8.59 -6.84
N SER A 66 -2.18 -9.64 -7.53
CA SER A 66 -2.51 -9.90 -8.93
C SER A 66 -2.88 -11.36 -9.11
N GLY A 67 -3.64 -11.65 -10.14
CA GLY A 67 -4.07 -13.02 -10.38
C GLY A 67 -4.81 -13.19 -11.69
N ILE A 68 -5.37 -14.37 -11.85
CA ILE A 68 -6.15 -14.77 -13.03
C ILE A 68 -7.54 -15.18 -12.57
N VAL A 69 -8.58 -14.64 -13.21
CA VAL A 69 -9.97 -15.02 -12.98
C VAL A 69 -10.19 -16.46 -13.43
N LEU A 70 -10.71 -17.29 -12.54
CA LEU A 70 -11.04 -18.70 -12.84
C LEU A 70 -12.52 -18.88 -13.12
N GLU A 71 -13.39 -18.26 -12.31
CA GLU A 71 -14.83 -18.45 -12.37
C GLU A 71 -15.52 -17.15 -11.91
N ILE A 72 -16.70 -16.88 -12.45
CA ILE A 72 -17.54 -15.73 -12.05
C ILE A 72 -18.91 -16.23 -11.61
N GLY A 73 -19.46 -15.59 -10.59
CA GLY A 73 -20.86 -15.77 -10.16
C GLY A 73 -21.82 -14.98 -11.06
N ASP A 74 -23.11 -15.21 -10.88
CA ASP A 74 -24.14 -14.49 -11.60
C ASP A 74 -24.00 -12.97 -11.45
N ASN A 75 -24.42 -12.24 -12.50
CA ASN A 75 -24.42 -10.77 -12.57
C ASN A 75 -23.04 -10.08 -12.56
N VAL A 76 -21.93 -10.79 -12.55
CA VAL A 76 -20.59 -10.22 -12.78
C VAL A 76 -20.49 -9.78 -14.25
N LYS A 77 -20.04 -8.53 -14.47
CA LYS A 77 -19.93 -7.92 -15.82
C LYS A 77 -18.56 -7.37 -16.14
N LYS A 78 -17.77 -7.06 -15.11
CA LYS A 78 -16.50 -6.34 -15.24
C LYS A 78 -15.34 -7.23 -15.70
N VAL A 79 -15.38 -8.51 -15.34
CA VAL A 79 -14.33 -9.49 -15.61
C VAL A 79 -14.92 -10.80 -16.09
N LYS A 80 -14.12 -11.61 -16.77
CA LYS A 80 -14.46 -12.96 -17.27
C LYS A 80 -13.34 -13.96 -16.95
N PRO A 81 -13.62 -15.27 -16.96
CA PRO A 81 -12.60 -16.30 -16.83
C PRO A 81 -11.46 -16.12 -17.84
N GLY A 82 -10.22 -16.21 -17.34
CA GLY A 82 -8.99 -15.99 -18.09
C GLY A 82 -8.43 -14.58 -18.00
N ASP A 83 -9.20 -13.59 -17.56
CA ASP A 83 -8.69 -12.23 -17.43
C ASP A 83 -7.59 -12.15 -16.36
N HIS A 84 -6.51 -11.44 -16.67
CA HIS A 84 -5.54 -10.99 -15.68
C HIS A 84 -6.13 -9.81 -14.91
N VAL A 85 -5.95 -9.81 -13.59
CA VAL A 85 -6.53 -8.78 -12.71
C VAL A 85 -5.56 -8.32 -11.64
N VAL A 86 -5.67 -7.04 -11.28
CA VAL A 86 -5.19 -6.51 -10.01
C VAL A 86 -6.29 -6.72 -8.97
N LEU A 87 -5.90 -7.19 -7.80
CA LEU A 87 -6.74 -7.29 -6.60
C LEU A 87 -6.41 -6.11 -5.67
N SER A 88 -7.40 -5.28 -5.37
CA SER A 88 -7.21 -4.06 -4.58
C SER A 88 -8.19 -3.96 -3.41
N TRP A 89 -7.70 -3.42 -2.28
CA TRP A 89 -8.56 -3.03 -1.17
C TRP A 89 -9.39 -1.77 -1.48
N ILE A 90 -8.95 -0.95 -2.44
CA ILE A 90 -9.67 0.24 -2.90
C ILE A 90 -10.81 -0.22 -3.81
N LYS A 91 -12.00 0.30 -3.58
CA LYS A 91 -13.18 -0.05 -4.39
C LYS A 91 -13.13 0.65 -5.75
N GLY A 92 -13.30 -0.12 -6.81
CA GLY A 92 -13.65 0.35 -8.14
C GLY A 92 -15.15 0.24 -8.40
N THR A 93 -15.54 0.25 -9.68
CA THR A 93 -16.91 0.00 -10.14
C THR A 93 -17.27 -1.49 -10.06
N GLY A 94 -18.57 -1.80 -10.14
CA GLY A 94 -19.09 -3.15 -10.09
C GLY A 94 -19.82 -3.48 -8.79
N MET A 95 -20.29 -4.71 -8.69
CA MET A 95 -21.07 -5.16 -7.53
C MET A 95 -20.21 -5.22 -6.27
N ASP A 96 -20.80 -4.77 -5.15
CA ASP A 96 -20.26 -4.95 -3.79
C ASP A 96 -21.07 -6.01 -3.08
N VAL A 97 -20.44 -7.12 -2.72
CA VAL A 97 -21.11 -8.25 -2.07
C VAL A 97 -20.40 -8.58 -0.75
N PRO A 98 -21.13 -9.20 0.22
CA PRO A 98 -20.53 -9.57 1.50
C PRO A 98 -19.30 -10.47 1.33
N SER A 99 -18.37 -10.31 2.25
CA SER A 99 -17.17 -11.16 2.35
C SER A 99 -17.52 -12.65 2.43
N THR A 100 -16.60 -13.49 1.96
CA THR A 100 -16.76 -14.94 1.98
C THR A 100 -16.33 -15.51 3.33
N THR A 101 -17.01 -16.59 3.78
CA THR A 101 -16.55 -17.44 4.87
C THR A 101 -16.12 -18.77 4.27
N TYR A 102 -14.88 -19.16 4.52
CA TYR A 102 -14.31 -20.45 4.12
C TYR A 102 -14.50 -21.48 5.21
N GLN A 103 -14.33 -22.77 4.90
CA GLN A 103 -14.43 -23.87 5.85
C GLN A 103 -13.07 -24.55 6.02
N SER A 104 -12.65 -24.71 7.28
CA SER A 104 -11.52 -25.55 7.68
C SER A 104 -12.00 -26.76 8.50
N PRO A 105 -11.15 -27.76 8.75
CA PRO A 105 -11.50 -28.85 9.69
C PRO A 105 -11.80 -28.35 11.11
N GLU A 106 -11.23 -27.22 11.51
CA GLU A 106 -11.38 -26.62 12.84
C GLU A 106 -12.60 -25.68 12.93
N GLY A 107 -13.23 -25.36 11.80
CA GLY A 107 -14.41 -24.50 11.76
C GLY A 107 -14.36 -23.42 10.68
N PRO A 108 -15.30 -22.46 10.73
CA PRO A 108 -15.36 -21.39 9.75
C PRO A 108 -14.20 -20.39 9.89
N ILE A 109 -13.65 -19.97 8.76
CA ILE A 109 -12.62 -18.95 8.66
C ILE A 109 -13.18 -17.75 7.87
N ASN A 110 -13.24 -16.60 8.49
CA ASN A 110 -13.73 -15.38 7.85
C ASN A 110 -12.74 -14.84 6.83
N SER A 111 -13.20 -14.00 5.92
CA SER A 111 -12.33 -13.21 5.07
C SER A 111 -12.71 -11.73 5.12
N GLY A 112 -11.76 -10.85 4.75
CA GLY A 112 -12.10 -9.48 4.40
C GLY A 112 -12.83 -9.39 3.05
N ALA A 113 -13.16 -8.18 2.63
CA ALA A 113 -13.70 -7.96 1.28
C ALA A 113 -12.73 -8.42 0.18
N ILE A 114 -11.46 -8.53 0.54
CA ILE A 114 -10.38 -9.10 -0.27
C ILE A 114 -9.41 -9.83 0.66
N SER A 115 -8.89 -10.97 0.22
CA SER A 115 -7.85 -11.74 0.90
C SER A 115 -6.90 -12.30 -0.14
N THR A 116 -5.61 -11.92 -0.06
CA THR A 116 -4.63 -12.27 -1.09
C THR A 116 -3.49 -13.16 -0.58
N PHE A 117 -3.44 -13.49 0.73
CA PHE A 117 -2.48 -14.48 1.26
C PHE A 117 -3.02 -15.90 1.16
N MET A 118 -3.44 -16.25 -0.05
CA MET A 118 -3.97 -17.57 -0.37
C MET A 118 -3.88 -17.84 -1.88
N TYR A 119 -3.78 -19.12 -2.27
CA TYR A 119 -3.65 -19.46 -3.69
C TYR A 119 -4.92 -19.16 -4.50
N HIS A 120 -6.10 -19.28 -3.90
CA HIS A 120 -7.38 -18.99 -4.56
C HIS A 120 -8.26 -18.19 -3.61
N THR A 121 -8.74 -17.06 -4.08
CA THR A 121 -9.60 -16.15 -3.29
C THR A 121 -10.93 -15.93 -3.98
N ILE A 122 -11.98 -15.76 -3.16
CA ILE A 122 -13.30 -15.30 -3.63
C ILE A 122 -13.47 -13.85 -3.16
N THR A 123 -13.68 -12.97 -4.11
CA THR A 123 -13.90 -11.53 -3.85
C THR A 123 -15.04 -11.01 -4.73
N CYS A 124 -15.41 -9.75 -4.59
CA CYS A 124 -16.40 -9.12 -5.48
C CYS A 124 -15.73 -8.39 -6.65
N GLU A 125 -16.48 -8.18 -7.74
CA GLU A 125 -15.93 -7.58 -8.96
C GLU A 125 -15.40 -6.15 -8.76
N ASN A 126 -15.94 -5.39 -7.81
CA ASN A 126 -15.45 -4.04 -7.52
C ASN A 126 -14.08 -3.98 -6.82
N ARG A 127 -13.50 -5.13 -6.47
CA ARG A 127 -12.14 -5.27 -5.95
C ARG A 127 -11.13 -5.67 -7.02
N LEU A 128 -11.60 -5.85 -8.24
CA LEU A 128 -10.80 -6.30 -9.35
C LEU A 128 -10.71 -5.22 -10.42
N THR A 129 -9.51 -5.03 -10.96
CA THR A 129 -9.30 -4.23 -12.18
C THR A 129 -8.67 -5.12 -13.23
N PRO A 130 -9.35 -5.36 -14.38
CA PRO A 130 -8.76 -6.14 -15.46
C PRO A 130 -7.56 -5.40 -16.06
N ILE A 131 -6.52 -6.16 -16.39
CA ILE A 131 -5.26 -5.63 -16.89
C ILE A 131 -4.84 -6.38 -18.17
N PRO A 132 -4.07 -5.75 -19.08
CA PRO A 132 -3.59 -6.42 -20.29
C PRO A 132 -2.61 -7.54 -19.95
N ASP A 133 -2.61 -8.62 -20.73
CA ASP A 133 -1.70 -9.77 -20.59
C ASP A 133 -0.22 -9.39 -20.71
N THR A 134 0.07 -8.24 -21.35
CA THR A 134 1.42 -7.68 -21.44
C THR A 134 1.95 -7.12 -20.11
N MET A 135 1.06 -6.88 -19.13
CA MET A 135 1.46 -6.46 -17.80
C MET A 135 1.89 -7.66 -16.95
N PRO A 136 3.16 -7.75 -16.52
CA PRO A 136 3.61 -8.87 -15.68
C PRO A 136 2.87 -8.89 -14.34
N LEU A 137 2.33 -10.05 -13.95
CA LEU A 137 1.56 -10.21 -12.71
C LEU A 137 2.37 -9.87 -11.46
N ARG A 138 3.70 -10.07 -11.48
CA ARG A 138 4.59 -9.75 -10.36
C ARG A 138 4.57 -8.25 -10.04
N GLU A 139 4.73 -7.41 -11.03
CA GLU A 139 4.71 -5.94 -10.91
C GLU A 139 3.27 -5.43 -10.71
N ALA A 140 2.31 -6.09 -11.34
CA ALA A 140 0.88 -5.76 -11.21
C ALA A 140 0.38 -5.87 -9.76
N ALA A 141 0.94 -6.77 -8.95
CA ALA A 141 0.56 -6.90 -7.53
C ALA A 141 0.70 -5.59 -6.74
N LEU A 142 1.69 -4.74 -7.10
CA LEU A 142 1.91 -3.45 -6.44
C LEU A 142 0.79 -2.44 -6.69
N LEU A 143 0.02 -2.64 -7.77
CA LEU A 143 -1.09 -1.77 -8.17
C LEU A 143 -2.34 -1.97 -7.30
N GLY A 144 -2.34 -2.96 -6.39
CA GLY A 144 -3.44 -3.20 -5.46
C GLY A 144 -3.45 -2.26 -4.24
N CYS A 145 -2.30 -1.69 -3.85
CA CYS A 145 -2.19 -0.85 -2.67
C CYS A 145 -1.05 0.17 -2.75
N ALA A 146 0.21 -0.29 -2.83
CA ALA A 146 1.37 0.58 -2.65
C ALA A 146 1.45 1.69 -3.70
N ILE A 147 1.26 1.37 -4.97
CA ILE A 147 1.29 2.34 -6.08
C ILE A 147 0.10 3.31 -6.01
N PRO A 148 -1.15 2.83 -5.96
CA PRO A 148 -2.30 3.72 -5.84
C PRO A 148 -2.16 4.71 -4.68
N THR A 149 -1.76 4.23 -3.51
CA THR A 149 -1.63 5.10 -2.33
C THR A 149 -0.52 6.14 -2.52
N GLY A 150 0.70 5.74 -2.88
CA GLY A 150 1.82 6.66 -2.92
C GLY A 150 1.85 7.54 -4.17
N ALA A 151 1.73 6.96 -5.37
CA ALA A 151 1.68 7.71 -6.61
C ALA A 151 0.38 8.53 -6.71
N GLY A 152 -0.74 7.99 -6.21
CA GLY A 152 -2.01 8.71 -6.17
C GLY A 152 -1.93 9.99 -5.33
N ILE A 153 -1.22 10.00 -4.20
CA ILE A 153 -0.99 11.25 -3.46
C ILE A 153 -0.38 12.32 -4.38
N VAL A 154 0.64 11.95 -5.13
CA VAL A 154 1.37 12.91 -5.98
C VAL A 154 0.57 13.33 -7.21
N LEU A 155 -0.19 12.40 -7.81
CA LEU A 155 -0.88 12.64 -9.07
C LEU A 155 -2.32 13.16 -8.88
N ASN A 156 -2.99 12.79 -7.78
CA ASN A 156 -4.40 13.09 -7.57
C ASN A 156 -4.63 14.09 -6.41
N ALA A 157 -3.85 14.00 -5.31
CA ALA A 157 -4.07 14.82 -4.12
C ALA A 157 -3.26 16.12 -4.11
N ILE A 158 -2.09 16.16 -4.76
CA ILE A 158 -1.25 17.35 -4.89
C ILE A 158 -1.64 18.14 -6.14
N GLN A 159 -1.99 19.43 -5.97
CA GLN A 159 -2.47 20.25 -7.09
C GLN A 159 -1.34 20.69 -8.05
N ASN A 160 -0.18 21.07 -7.54
CA ASN A 160 0.91 21.61 -8.34
C ASN A 160 2.26 20.96 -7.99
N PRO A 161 2.45 19.66 -8.31
CA PRO A 161 3.67 18.96 -7.91
C PRO A 161 4.90 19.33 -8.75
N LEU A 162 4.70 19.88 -9.95
CA LEU A 162 5.78 20.31 -10.83
C LEU A 162 6.50 21.54 -10.24
N ASN A 163 7.83 21.51 -10.22
CA ASN A 163 8.69 22.56 -9.67
C ASN A 163 8.52 22.82 -8.17
N SER A 164 7.84 21.92 -7.45
CA SER A 164 7.66 22.00 -6.01
C SER A 164 8.76 21.27 -5.22
N SER A 165 8.71 21.39 -3.91
CA SER A 165 9.51 20.65 -2.95
C SER A 165 8.61 19.67 -2.18
N ILE A 166 9.01 18.39 -2.15
CA ILE A 166 8.27 17.32 -1.47
C ILE A 166 9.18 16.62 -0.46
N ALA A 167 8.76 16.55 0.81
CA ALA A 167 9.38 15.73 1.83
C ALA A 167 8.56 14.45 2.02
N ILE A 168 9.22 13.28 1.92
CA ILE A 168 8.58 11.96 2.04
C ILE A 168 9.09 11.27 3.30
N PHE A 169 8.24 11.13 4.28
CA PHE A 169 8.52 10.51 5.58
C PHE A 169 8.14 9.03 5.53
N GLY A 170 9.16 8.17 5.66
CA GLY A 170 9.05 6.72 5.53
C GLY A 170 9.24 6.24 4.08
N ILE A 171 10.35 5.56 3.81
CA ILE A 171 10.71 5.03 2.50
C ILE A 171 10.38 3.52 2.45
N GLY A 172 9.08 3.24 2.70
CA GLY A 172 8.45 1.94 2.47
C GLY A 172 7.75 1.89 1.10
N GLY A 173 6.85 0.93 0.89
CA GLY A 173 6.14 0.79 -0.39
C GLY A 173 5.41 2.05 -0.85
N VAL A 174 4.68 2.72 0.06
CA VAL A 174 3.95 3.97 -0.23
C VAL A 174 4.92 5.12 -0.51
N GLY A 175 5.94 5.32 0.35
CA GLY A 175 6.90 6.40 0.16
C GLY A 175 7.75 6.25 -1.09
N LEU A 176 8.17 5.03 -1.44
CA LEU A 176 8.86 4.74 -2.72
C LEU A 176 7.97 5.03 -3.93
N SER A 177 6.69 4.67 -3.84
CA SER A 177 5.72 4.97 -4.89
C SER A 177 5.55 6.47 -5.09
N ALA A 178 5.40 7.23 -4.00
CA ALA A 178 5.33 8.69 -4.04
C ALA A 178 6.61 9.30 -4.64
N LEU A 179 7.78 8.80 -4.25
CA LEU A 179 9.08 9.25 -4.77
C LEU A 179 9.18 9.04 -6.28
N LEU A 180 8.83 7.85 -6.77
CA LEU A 180 8.87 7.54 -8.20
C LEU A 180 7.90 8.42 -9.00
N ALA A 181 6.70 8.66 -8.49
CA ALA A 181 5.74 9.56 -9.11
C ALA A 181 6.24 11.01 -9.11
N ALA A 182 6.75 11.51 -7.98
CA ALA A 182 7.34 12.84 -7.88
C ALA A 182 8.49 13.05 -8.88
N LYS A 183 9.37 12.04 -9.00
CA LYS A 183 10.45 12.05 -10.00
C LYS A 183 9.91 12.05 -11.42
N MET A 184 8.91 11.23 -11.71
CA MET A 184 8.31 11.11 -13.06
C MET A 184 7.73 12.44 -13.56
N ILE A 185 7.06 13.18 -12.67
CA ILE A 185 6.42 14.46 -13.02
C ILE A 185 7.37 15.67 -12.98
N GLY A 186 8.63 15.48 -12.56
CA GLY A 186 9.64 16.55 -12.57
C GLY A 186 9.64 17.44 -11.32
N THR A 187 9.24 16.91 -10.16
CA THR A 187 9.41 17.59 -8.86
C THR A 187 10.88 17.98 -8.66
N THR A 188 11.14 19.24 -8.31
CA THR A 188 12.50 19.79 -8.27
C THR A 188 13.29 19.33 -7.04
N VAL A 189 12.65 19.33 -5.88
CA VAL A 189 13.26 18.93 -4.61
C VAL A 189 12.48 17.77 -4.02
N ILE A 190 13.11 16.61 -3.95
CA ILE A 190 12.53 15.39 -3.33
C ILE A 190 13.41 14.98 -2.15
N ILE A 191 12.93 15.17 -0.93
CA ILE A 191 13.64 14.86 0.31
C ILE A 191 13.10 13.54 0.86
N ALA A 192 13.90 12.49 0.87
CA ALA A 192 13.55 11.21 1.44
C ALA A 192 14.00 11.13 2.91
N ILE A 193 13.07 10.80 3.81
CA ILE A 193 13.32 10.72 5.25
C ILE A 193 13.01 9.29 5.72
N ASP A 194 13.99 8.62 6.32
CA ASP A 194 13.82 7.30 6.94
C ASP A 194 14.82 7.15 8.10
N VAL A 195 14.68 6.08 8.87
CA VAL A 195 15.61 5.74 9.97
C VAL A 195 16.70 4.75 9.55
N LEU A 196 16.62 4.18 8.34
CA LEU A 196 17.52 3.16 7.81
C LEU A 196 18.32 3.70 6.62
N ASP A 197 19.66 3.73 6.74
CA ASP A 197 20.54 4.26 5.69
C ASP A 197 20.36 3.52 4.35
N GLN A 198 20.22 2.19 4.38
CA GLN A 198 20.00 1.38 3.17
C GLN A 198 18.76 1.84 2.36
N LYS A 199 17.67 2.23 3.04
CA LYS A 199 16.48 2.76 2.36
C LYS A 199 16.73 4.15 1.78
N LEU A 200 17.51 4.97 2.45
CA LEU A 200 17.90 6.30 1.96
C LEU A 200 18.81 6.21 0.74
N GLU A 201 19.77 5.28 0.74
CA GLU A 201 20.61 4.98 -0.43
C GLU A 201 19.75 4.49 -1.61
N HIS A 202 18.76 3.64 -1.34
CA HIS A 202 17.81 3.21 -2.36
C HIS A 202 17.00 4.38 -2.92
N ALA A 203 16.52 5.28 -2.06
CA ALA A 203 15.80 6.48 -2.46
C ALA A 203 16.64 7.39 -3.39
N ILE A 204 17.92 7.58 -3.10
CA ILE A 204 18.85 8.33 -4.00
C ILE A 204 18.92 7.66 -5.38
N ARG A 205 19.11 6.33 -5.42
CA ARG A 205 19.15 5.58 -6.70
C ARG A 205 17.86 5.72 -7.50
N LEU A 206 16.73 5.97 -6.82
CA LEU A 206 15.40 6.14 -7.43
C LEU A 206 15.07 7.60 -7.80
N GLY A 207 15.87 8.56 -7.34
CA GLY A 207 15.73 9.95 -7.74
C GLY A 207 15.41 10.95 -6.64
N ALA A 208 15.53 10.57 -5.35
CA ALA A 208 15.56 11.55 -4.29
C ALA A 208 16.72 12.52 -4.48
N THR A 209 16.49 13.82 -4.31
CA THR A 209 17.54 14.84 -4.41
C THR A 209 18.32 14.99 -3.11
N HIS A 210 17.65 14.71 -1.99
CA HIS A 210 18.21 14.77 -0.63
C HIS A 210 17.72 13.61 0.21
N THR A 211 18.51 13.25 1.22
CA THR A 211 18.10 12.26 2.24
C THR A 211 18.39 12.75 3.63
N ILE A 212 17.54 12.38 4.59
CA ILE A 212 17.71 12.69 6.01
C ILE A 212 17.48 11.41 6.82
N ASN A 213 18.50 11.00 7.58
CA ASN A 213 18.32 9.90 8.53
C ASN A 213 17.77 10.44 9.85
N ALA A 214 16.49 10.15 10.12
CA ALA A 214 15.78 10.67 11.29
C ALA A 214 16.31 10.17 12.65
N LYS A 215 17.11 9.10 12.69
CA LYS A 215 17.81 8.66 13.90
C LYS A 215 19.10 9.43 14.18
N LYS A 216 19.73 9.98 13.14
CA LYS A 216 21.05 10.60 13.21
C LYS A 216 21.02 12.12 13.12
N GLN A 217 19.93 12.69 12.61
CA GLN A 217 19.83 14.08 12.24
C GLN A 217 18.52 14.69 12.73
N ASN A 218 18.53 15.99 13.05
CA ASN A 218 17.29 16.71 13.28
C ASN A 218 16.60 16.97 11.93
N VAL A 219 15.46 16.32 11.70
CA VAL A 219 14.74 16.32 10.44
C VAL A 219 14.31 17.75 10.05
N LEU A 220 13.63 18.47 10.96
CA LEU A 220 13.10 19.79 10.69
C LEU A 220 14.21 20.78 10.32
N SER A 221 15.29 20.82 11.10
CA SER A 221 16.40 21.73 10.84
C SER A 221 17.11 21.47 9.51
N ASN A 222 17.18 20.19 9.08
CA ASN A 222 17.75 19.84 7.78
C ASN A 222 16.81 20.21 6.63
N ILE A 223 15.51 19.98 6.76
CA ILE A 223 14.52 20.45 5.77
C ILE A 223 14.63 21.96 5.61
N MET A 224 14.66 22.73 6.71
CA MET A 224 14.79 24.19 6.66
C MET A 224 16.07 24.64 5.96
N LYS A 225 17.21 23.96 6.19
CA LYS A 225 18.46 24.25 5.46
C LYS A 225 18.34 23.99 3.95
N ILE A 226 17.74 22.87 3.55
CA ILE A 226 17.54 22.48 2.14
C ILE A 226 16.61 23.48 1.44
N THR A 227 15.63 24.02 2.14
CA THR A 227 14.59 24.91 1.61
C THR A 227 14.85 26.39 1.93
N ASN A 228 16.07 26.78 2.33
CA ASN A 228 16.42 28.16 2.68
C ASN A 228 15.46 28.79 3.73
N ASN A 229 15.11 28.01 4.74
CA ASN A 229 14.16 28.34 5.84
C ASN A 229 12.71 28.57 5.40
N HIS A 230 12.34 28.17 4.19
CA HIS A 230 10.97 28.28 3.70
C HIS A 230 10.06 27.15 4.18
N GLY A 231 10.59 25.93 4.33
CA GLY A 231 9.84 24.69 4.47
C GLY A 231 9.55 24.08 3.10
N VAL A 232 8.94 22.89 3.09
CA VAL A 232 8.55 22.22 1.83
C VAL A 232 7.11 22.58 1.46
N ASP A 233 6.80 22.57 0.14
CA ASP A 233 5.45 22.79 -0.35
C ASP A 233 4.53 21.65 0.08
N TYR A 234 5.05 20.41 0.04
CA TYR A 234 4.31 19.20 0.39
C TYR A 234 5.11 18.29 1.29
N ALA A 235 4.45 17.71 2.31
CA ALA A 235 4.99 16.64 3.11
C ALA A 235 4.07 15.42 3.02
N ILE A 236 4.62 14.26 2.67
CA ILE A 236 3.89 12.99 2.59
C ILE A 236 4.36 12.12 3.76
N GLU A 237 3.46 11.81 4.68
CA GLU A 237 3.75 10.93 5.80
C GLU A 237 3.24 9.52 5.52
N SER A 238 4.17 8.56 5.46
CA SER A 238 3.91 7.14 5.19
C SER A 238 4.62 6.17 6.12
N ALA A 239 5.26 6.68 7.18
CA ALA A 239 5.91 5.86 8.22
C ALA A 239 4.93 5.38 9.29
N GLY A 240 3.82 6.10 9.49
CA GLY A 240 2.81 5.75 10.48
C GLY A 240 3.32 5.90 11.93
N LYS A 241 4.10 6.94 12.21
CA LYS A 241 4.63 7.26 13.53
C LYS A 241 4.22 8.65 13.97
N LYS A 242 3.85 8.78 15.23
CA LYS A 242 3.41 10.06 15.81
C LYS A 242 4.41 11.19 15.54
N ASP A 243 5.67 11.01 15.94
CA ASP A 243 6.70 12.02 15.77
C ASP A 243 6.95 12.38 14.29
N SER A 244 6.79 11.38 13.40
CA SER A 244 6.90 11.57 11.96
C SER A 244 5.76 12.44 11.42
N MET A 245 4.52 12.20 11.85
CA MET A 245 3.35 12.99 11.44
C MET A 245 3.44 14.44 11.93
N GLU A 246 3.82 14.62 13.18
CA GLU A 246 3.99 15.94 13.79
C GLU A 246 5.12 16.74 13.10
N THR A 247 6.26 16.09 12.84
CA THR A 247 7.39 16.71 12.12
C THR A 247 7.04 17.00 10.66
N ALA A 248 6.32 16.11 9.98
CA ALA A 248 5.86 16.32 8.61
C ALA A 248 4.99 17.57 8.50
N PHE A 249 4.02 17.74 9.42
CA PHE A 249 3.20 18.94 9.46
C PHE A 249 4.01 20.21 9.77
N GLN A 250 4.95 20.14 10.69
CA GLN A 250 5.81 21.29 11.02
C GLN A 250 6.71 21.70 9.84
N SER A 251 7.10 20.75 9.00
CA SER A 251 8.07 20.97 7.91
C SER A 251 7.51 21.65 6.68
N VAL A 252 6.19 21.71 6.51
CA VAL A 252 5.59 22.42 5.35
C VAL A 252 5.67 23.95 5.54
N CYS A 253 5.73 24.65 4.42
CA CYS A 253 5.83 26.12 4.41
C CYS A 253 4.54 26.77 4.93
N ASP A 254 4.66 27.99 5.45
CA ASP A 254 3.51 28.85 5.73
C ASP A 254 2.79 29.22 4.42
N ASN A 255 1.53 29.68 4.50
CA ASN A 255 0.71 30.13 3.35
C ASN A 255 0.48 29.08 2.24
N GLY A 256 0.05 27.89 2.63
CA GLY A 256 -0.45 26.88 1.70
C GLY A 256 0.34 25.58 1.66
N GLY A 257 1.39 25.43 2.48
CA GLY A 257 2.11 24.16 2.61
C GLY A 257 1.17 23.04 3.11
N LEU A 258 1.20 21.89 2.45
CA LEU A 258 0.27 20.79 2.68
C LEU A 258 0.98 19.52 3.17
N CYS A 259 0.59 19.06 4.36
CA CYS A 259 0.96 17.76 4.90
C CYS A 259 -0.14 16.73 4.61
N ILE A 260 0.21 15.62 3.96
CA ILE A 260 -0.70 14.52 3.62
C ILE A 260 -0.32 13.27 4.41
N ILE A 261 -1.24 12.81 5.25
CA ILE A 261 -1.06 11.63 6.10
C ILE A 261 -1.61 10.38 5.39
N ALA A 262 -0.73 9.45 5.10
CA ALA A 262 -1.05 8.12 4.55
C ALA A 262 -0.69 6.99 5.53
N GLY A 263 0.20 7.23 6.47
CA GLY A 263 0.59 6.26 7.49
C GLY A 263 -0.50 6.04 8.54
N ASN A 264 -0.55 4.85 9.13
CA ASN A 264 -1.50 4.52 10.19
C ASN A 264 -0.80 4.47 11.54
N LEU A 265 -1.31 5.21 12.53
CA LEU A 265 -0.94 5.07 13.93
C LEU A 265 -1.62 3.83 14.56
N PRO A 266 -1.05 3.26 15.63
CA PRO A 266 -1.77 2.33 16.48
C PRO A 266 -3.08 2.91 16.99
N HIS A 267 -4.09 2.03 17.17
CA HIS A 267 -5.41 2.44 17.67
C HIS A 267 -5.30 3.20 18.98
N GLY A 268 -6.01 4.34 19.09
CA GLY A 268 -6.03 5.20 20.26
C GLY A 268 -4.89 6.23 20.35
N GLU A 269 -3.83 6.11 19.57
CA GLU A 269 -2.78 7.13 19.49
C GLU A 269 -3.30 8.41 18.78
N LYS A 270 -2.75 9.54 19.18
CA LYS A 270 -3.13 10.88 18.66
C LYS A 270 -1.88 11.69 18.37
N ILE A 271 -1.98 12.57 17.37
CA ILE A 271 -0.98 13.60 17.10
C ILE A 271 -1.36 14.91 17.81
N SER A 272 -0.34 15.74 18.08
CA SER A 272 -0.49 17.08 18.65
C SER A 272 0.10 18.10 17.69
N ILE A 273 -0.67 19.11 17.32
CA ILE A 273 -0.25 20.18 16.43
C ILE A 273 -0.46 21.53 17.08
N ASN A 274 0.38 22.52 16.74
CA ASN A 274 0.20 23.89 17.17
C ASN A 274 -0.90 24.56 16.31
N PRO A 275 -2.03 25.01 16.90
CA PRO A 275 -3.08 25.65 16.12
C PRO A 275 -2.62 26.91 15.38
N PHE A 276 -1.58 27.59 15.88
CA PHE A 276 -1.04 28.78 15.23
C PHE A 276 -0.42 28.48 13.85
N ASP A 277 0.10 27.24 13.65
CA ASP A 277 0.59 26.82 12.35
C ASP A 277 -0.53 26.69 11.31
N LEU A 278 -1.75 26.32 11.73
CA LEU A 278 -2.94 26.34 10.86
C LEU A 278 -3.33 27.80 10.52
N ILE A 279 -3.25 28.72 11.48
CA ILE A 279 -3.53 30.14 11.27
C ILE A 279 -2.53 30.77 10.28
N LYS A 280 -1.28 30.30 10.27
CA LYS A 280 -0.28 30.69 9.27
C LYS A 280 -0.52 30.10 7.88
N GLY A 281 -1.56 29.29 7.72
CA GLY A 281 -1.96 28.70 6.42
C GLY A 281 -1.34 27.37 6.11
N LYS A 282 -0.64 26.69 7.04
CA LYS A 282 -0.27 25.28 6.89
C LYS A 282 -1.51 24.42 6.89
N GLN A 283 -1.50 23.36 6.10
CA GLN A 283 -2.62 22.45 5.94
C GLN A 283 -2.20 21.02 6.30
N ILE A 284 -3.13 20.25 6.86
CA ILE A 284 -2.97 18.83 7.14
C ILE A 284 -4.25 18.09 6.71
N VAL A 285 -4.07 17.03 5.93
CA VAL A 285 -5.17 16.20 5.45
C VAL A 285 -4.78 14.72 5.54
N GLY A 286 -5.76 13.84 5.60
CA GLY A 286 -5.56 12.41 5.38
C GLY A 286 -5.84 12.05 3.94
N THR A 287 -5.36 10.88 3.49
CA THR A 287 -5.73 10.32 2.19
C THR A 287 -6.24 8.89 2.34
N TRP A 288 -7.22 8.54 1.54
CA TRP A 288 -7.73 7.17 1.43
C TRP A 288 -7.27 6.54 0.12
N GLY A 289 -6.09 5.86 0.18
CA GLY A 289 -5.53 5.22 -1.02
C GLY A 289 -5.03 6.18 -2.11
N GLY A 290 -4.58 7.41 -1.74
CA GLY A 290 -4.07 8.37 -2.71
C GLY A 290 -5.15 8.97 -3.61
N GLU A 291 -6.40 9.05 -3.14
CA GLU A 291 -7.56 9.49 -3.93
C GLU A 291 -7.73 8.70 -5.24
N THR A 292 -7.23 7.47 -5.25
CA THR A 292 -7.22 6.60 -6.45
C THR A 292 -8.62 6.11 -6.79
N GLN A 293 -8.95 6.20 -8.06
CA GLN A 293 -10.08 5.55 -8.71
C GLN A 293 -9.55 4.33 -9.51
N PRO A 294 -9.63 3.10 -8.98
CA PRO A 294 -8.90 1.94 -9.52
C PRO A 294 -9.12 1.71 -11.01
N ASP A 295 -10.33 1.89 -11.50
CA ASP A 295 -10.67 1.61 -12.89
C ASP A 295 -10.10 2.62 -13.91
N ASN A 296 -9.75 3.82 -13.43
CA ASN A 296 -9.11 4.87 -14.24
C ASN A 296 -7.59 4.89 -14.01
N ASP A 297 -7.17 4.82 -12.76
CA ASP A 297 -5.79 5.09 -12.40
C ASP A 297 -4.88 3.86 -12.55
N ILE A 298 -5.40 2.64 -12.31
CA ILE A 298 -4.59 1.42 -12.52
C ILE A 298 -4.17 1.27 -13.99
N PRO A 299 -5.06 1.42 -14.99
CA PRO A 299 -4.65 1.47 -16.39
C PRO A 299 -3.60 2.55 -16.68
N MET A 300 -3.75 3.75 -16.12
CA MET A 300 -2.77 4.84 -16.27
C MET A 300 -1.39 4.45 -15.69
N TYR A 301 -1.34 3.83 -14.51
CA TYR A 301 -0.08 3.35 -13.93
C TYR A 301 0.58 2.26 -14.77
N ILE A 302 -0.23 1.37 -15.39
CA ILE A 302 0.24 0.35 -16.31
C ILE A 302 0.88 1.01 -17.55
N ASP A 303 0.22 2.01 -18.13
CA ASP A 303 0.77 2.76 -19.27
C ASP A 303 2.10 3.45 -18.91
N PHE A 304 2.21 4.03 -17.71
CA PHE A 304 3.47 4.58 -17.23
C PHE A 304 4.56 3.52 -17.06
N PHE A 305 4.20 2.33 -16.58
CA PHE A 305 5.14 1.20 -16.46
C PHE A 305 5.58 0.69 -17.84
N LEU A 306 4.65 0.40 -18.74
CA LEU A 306 4.94 -0.12 -20.08
C LEU A 306 5.73 0.88 -20.93
N SER A 307 5.51 2.19 -20.74
CA SER A 307 6.28 3.25 -21.38
C SER A 307 7.61 3.61 -20.67
N ASN A 308 8.03 2.82 -19.66
CA ASN A 308 9.23 3.02 -18.85
C ASN A 308 9.29 4.36 -18.08
N LYS A 309 8.18 5.05 -17.89
CA LYS A 309 8.09 6.26 -17.08
C LYS A 309 8.06 5.96 -15.58
N LEU A 310 7.41 4.87 -15.18
CA LEU A 310 7.31 4.41 -13.79
C LEU A 310 7.93 3.02 -13.64
N ASN A 311 9.10 2.91 -13.03
CA ASN A 311 9.83 1.64 -12.94
C ASN A 311 9.44 0.85 -11.69
N LEU A 312 8.35 0.07 -11.78
CA LEU A 312 7.85 -0.76 -10.69
C LEU A 312 8.83 -1.87 -10.27
N LYS A 313 9.65 -2.38 -11.19
CA LYS A 313 10.63 -3.44 -10.89
C LYS A 313 11.60 -3.03 -9.79
N LYS A 314 11.97 -1.75 -9.74
CA LYS A 314 12.88 -1.20 -8.73
C LYS A 314 12.25 -1.05 -7.34
N MET A 315 10.93 -1.20 -7.23
CA MET A 315 10.23 -1.18 -5.95
C MET A 315 10.16 -2.55 -5.30
N ILE A 316 10.32 -3.63 -6.07
CA ILE A 316 10.18 -4.99 -5.55
C ILE A 316 11.47 -5.38 -4.83
N GLY A 317 11.33 -5.73 -3.56
CA GLY A 317 12.39 -6.30 -2.74
C GLY A 317 12.40 -7.83 -2.79
N GLN A 318 12.47 -8.44 -1.63
CA GLN A 318 12.47 -9.89 -1.48
C GLN A 318 11.11 -10.50 -1.85
N THR A 319 11.15 -11.75 -2.34
CA THR A 319 9.97 -12.55 -2.63
C THR A 319 10.04 -13.85 -1.84
N TYR A 320 8.93 -14.25 -1.21
CA TYR A 320 8.79 -15.44 -0.38
C TYR A 320 7.67 -16.32 -0.92
N LYS A 321 7.64 -17.60 -0.54
CA LYS A 321 6.48 -18.48 -0.72
C LYS A 321 5.42 -18.23 0.36
N LEU A 322 4.19 -18.67 0.14
CA LEU A 322 3.11 -18.51 1.13
C LEU A 322 3.46 -19.13 2.48
N GLU A 323 4.10 -20.30 2.47
CA GLU A 323 4.53 -21.02 3.67
C GLU A 323 5.58 -20.27 4.49
N GLU A 324 6.27 -19.32 3.86
CA GLU A 324 7.30 -18.46 4.47
C GLU A 324 6.76 -17.10 4.93
N ILE A 325 5.43 -16.91 4.94
CA ILE A 325 4.80 -15.60 5.17
C ILE A 325 5.24 -14.95 6.49
N ASN A 326 5.49 -15.74 7.53
CA ASN A 326 5.98 -15.20 8.80
C ASN A 326 7.42 -14.68 8.69
N ASN A 327 8.27 -15.31 7.87
CA ASN A 327 9.61 -14.80 7.57
C ASN A 327 9.52 -13.47 6.79
N ALA A 328 8.57 -13.37 5.89
CA ALA A 328 8.31 -12.15 5.11
C ALA A 328 7.85 -10.99 6.03
N PHE A 329 6.97 -11.24 7.01
CA PHE A 329 6.58 -10.24 8.01
C PHE A 329 7.74 -9.85 8.93
N ASN A 330 8.57 -10.81 9.35
CA ASN A 330 9.78 -10.52 10.11
C ASN A 330 10.78 -9.65 9.32
N ALA A 331 10.93 -9.89 8.01
CA ALA A 331 11.78 -9.07 7.14
C ALA A 331 11.21 -7.64 6.99
N LEU A 332 9.88 -7.51 6.86
CA LEU A 332 9.21 -6.20 6.84
C LEU A 332 9.45 -5.41 8.13
N GLU A 333 9.30 -6.05 9.28
CA GLU A 333 9.51 -5.43 10.60
C GLU A 333 10.96 -4.98 10.81
N LYS A 334 11.93 -5.78 10.33
CA LYS A 334 13.36 -5.43 10.33
C LYS A 334 13.70 -4.33 9.32
N GLY A 335 12.76 -3.92 8.46
CA GLY A 335 12.93 -2.82 7.53
C GLY A 335 13.63 -3.19 6.22
N SER A 336 13.28 -4.33 5.62
CA SER A 336 13.79 -4.72 4.30
C SER A 336 13.61 -3.63 3.25
N GLU A 337 14.51 -3.59 2.27
CA GLU A 337 14.45 -2.69 1.12
C GLU A 337 13.34 -3.11 0.16
N GLY A 338 12.58 -2.15 -0.33
CA GLY A 338 11.52 -2.37 -1.31
C GLY A 338 10.24 -3.01 -0.75
N ARG A 339 9.33 -3.36 -1.66
CA ARG A 339 8.07 -4.05 -1.34
C ARG A 339 8.29 -5.56 -1.33
N ILE A 340 7.98 -6.21 -0.23
CA ILE A 340 8.04 -7.67 -0.13
C ILE A 340 6.81 -8.26 -0.85
N LEU A 341 7.03 -9.29 -1.65
CA LEU A 341 5.99 -10.06 -2.32
C LEU A 341 5.92 -11.50 -1.82
N ILE A 342 4.72 -12.05 -1.85
CA ILE A 342 4.47 -13.49 -1.74
C ILE A 342 4.17 -14.02 -3.15
N ASN A 343 4.91 -15.04 -3.57
CA ASN A 343 4.70 -15.75 -4.83
C ASN A 343 3.76 -16.93 -4.61
N MET A 344 2.68 -16.96 -5.39
CA MET A 344 1.65 -18.01 -5.38
C MET A 344 1.65 -18.82 -6.69
N THR A 345 2.65 -18.65 -7.56
CA THR A 345 2.63 -19.25 -8.91
C THR A 345 3.12 -20.71 -8.95
N GLU A 346 3.68 -21.23 -7.87
CA GLU A 346 4.23 -22.60 -7.81
C GLU A 346 3.33 -23.54 -7.03
#